data_167305c028f7a5b63f5a7b576f1d50bf
#
_entry.id   167305c028f7a5b63f5a7b576f1d50bf
#
_cell.length_a   1.000
_cell.length_b   1.000
_cell.length_c   1.000
_cell.angle_alpha   90.00
_cell.angle_beta   90.00
_cell.angle_gamma   90.00
#
_symmetry.space_group_name_H-M   'P 1'
#
loop_
_entity.id
_entity.type
_entity.pdbx_description
1 polymer ?
#
loop_
_entity_poly.entity_id
_entity_poly.type
_entity_poly.pdbx_seq_one_letter_code
_entity_poly.pdbx_strand_id
1 'polypeptide(L)'
;YAQRLRADLLARSQQLDELVAQVVATVSSPPKYAVPDVTALGPVPAGNPGELEAYIARLEKVGQAMEFVSRAYSDALRGSQKLANELIMLRSEADQHQLTDQQLSALFAVADQLMQRSPRPTETLTALLDACRYYLSWLAGQPGARGTVD
;
A
#
# COMPACT_ATOMS: atom_id res chain seq x y z
N TYR A 1 -15.83 -29.03 10.76
CA TYR A 1 -14.70 -28.37 10.09
C TYR A 1 -15.17 -27.42 8.97
N ALA A 2 -16.04 -27.91 8.06
CA ALA A 2 -16.50 -27.11 6.92
C ALA A 2 -17.26 -25.85 7.35
N GLN A 3 -18.17 -25.95 8.33
CA GLN A 3 -18.92 -24.80 8.83
C GLN A 3 -18.00 -23.77 9.50
N ARG A 4 -17.00 -24.23 10.23
CA ARG A 4 -16.03 -23.37 10.89
C ARG A 4 -15.16 -22.64 9.86
N LEU A 5 -14.69 -23.38 8.86
CA LEU A 5 -13.90 -22.81 7.76
C LEU A 5 -14.71 -21.76 6.98
N ARG A 6 -15.98 -22.06 6.69
CA ARG A 6 -16.88 -21.14 6.01
C ARG A 6 -17.09 -19.85 6.82
N ALA A 7 -17.31 -19.98 8.13
CA ALA A 7 -17.49 -18.84 9.02
C ALA A 7 -16.22 -17.98 9.08
N ASP A 8 -15.04 -18.61 9.17
CA ASP A 8 -13.76 -17.90 9.16
C ASP A 8 -13.54 -17.14 7.86
N LEU A 9 -13.88 -17.74 6.72
CA LEU A 9 -13.75 -17.09 5.42
C LEU A 9 -14.73 -15.93 5.25
N LEU A 10 -15.95 -16.04 5.79
CA LEU A 10 -16.91 -14.93 5.80
C LEU A 10 -16.38 -13.76 6.61
N ALA A 11 -15.79 -14.02 7.78
CA ALA A 11 -15.18 -12.98 8.60
C ALA A 11 -13.99 -12.32 7.88
N ARG A 12 -13.15 -13.13 7.23
CA ARG A 12 -12.03 -12.62 6.42
C ARG A 12 -12.51 -11.79 5.24
N SER A 13 -13.61 -12.19 4.60
CA SER A 13 -14.20 -11.44 3.49
C SER A 13 -14.60 -10.04 3.92
N GLN A 14 -15.20 -9.89 5.10
CA GLN A 14 -15.55 -8.57 5.64
C GLN A 14 -14.31 -7.72 5.94
N GLN A 15 -13.29 -8.31 6.55
CA GLN A 15 -12.03 -7.61 6.81
C GLN A 15 -11.34 -7.19 5.50
N LEU A 16 -11.40 -8.04 4.48
CA LEU A 16 -10.83 -7.76 3.18
C LEU A 16 -11.59 -6.63 2.46
N ASP A 17 -12.92 -6.61 2.55
CA ASP A 17 -13.74 -5.51 2.03
C ASP A 17 -13.36 -4.17 2.67
N GLU A 18 -13.11 -4.15 3.97
CA GLU A 18 -12.66 -2.96 4.70
C GLU A 18 -11.26 -2.53 4.23
N LEU A 19 -10.35 -3.48 4.05
CA LEU A 19 -8.99 -3.21 3.54
C LEU A 19 -9.03 -2.64 2.12
N VAL A 20 -9.84 -3.22 1.25
CA VAL A 20 -10.02 -2.73 -0.13
C VAL A 20 -10.54 -1.31 -0.13
N ALA A 21 -11.57 -1.01 0.69
CA ALA A 21 -12.12 0.33 0.81
C ALA A 21 -11.07 1.33 1.30
N GLN A 22 -10.25 0.95 2.27
CA GLN A 22 -9.17 1.78 2.79
C GLN A 22 -8.12 2.06 1.72
N VAL A 23 -7.70 1.06 0.96
CA VAL A 23 -6.69 1.20 -0.09
C VAL A 23 -7.22 2.07 -1.23
N VAL A 24 -8.46 1.85 -1.67
CA VAL A 24 -9.09 2.66 -2.72
C VAL A 24 -9.18 4.13 -2.31
N ALA A 25 -9.45 4.41 -1.04
CA ALA A 25 -9.49 5.78 -0.53
C ALA A 25 -8.09 6.40 -0.36
N THR A 26 -7.04 5.59 -0.18
CA THR A 26 -5.70 6.05 0.17
C THR A 26 -4.76 6.11 -1.03
N VAL A 27 -4.88 5.18 -1.97
CA VAL A 27 -3.95 4.99 -3.10
C VAL A 27 -4.66 5.33 -4.41
N SER A 28 -4.02 6.12 -5.27
CA SER A 28 -4.61 6.57 -6.54
C SER A 28 -4.73 5.46 -7.59
N SER A 29 -3.84 4.49 -7.56
CA SER A 29 -3.83 3.35 -8.48
C SER A 29 -3.89 2.04 -7.69
N PRO A 30 -5.04 1.74 -7.05
CA PRO A 30 -5.17 0.53 -6.25
C PRO A 30 -5.18 -0.73 -7.14
N PRO A 31 -4.82 -1.90 -6.58
CA PRO A 31 -5.04 -3.15 -7.27
C PRO A 31 -6.50 -3.33 -7.66
N LYS A 32 -6.76 -4.06 -8.74
CA LYS A 32 -8.12 -4.26 -9.27
C LYS A 32 -8.51 -5.74 -9.18
N TYR A 33 -8.44 -6.30 -7.98
CA TYR A 33 -8.85 -7.67 -7.73
C TYR A 33 -10.20 -7.68 -7.01
N ALA A 34 -11.08 -8.56 -7.46
CA ALA A 34 -12.35 -8.77 -6.78
C ALA A 34 -12.14 -9.56 -5.49
N VAL A 35 -12.88 -9.21 -4.44
CA VAL A 35 -12.92 -10.00 -3.20
C VAL A 35 -13.68 -11.30 -3.49
N PRO A 36 -13.09 -12.48 -3.23
CA PRO A 36 -13.78 -13.75 -3.42
C PRO A 36 -15.05 -13.84 -2.57
N ASP A 37 -16.13 -14.27 -3.20
CA ASP A 37 -17.44 -14.36 -2.57
C ASP A 37 -17.70 -15.78 -2.04
N VAL A 38 -17.62 -15.94 -0.72
CA VAL A 38 -17.89 -17.21 -0.03
C VAL A 38 -19.35 -17.61 -0.17
N THR A 39 -20.26 -16.64 -0.20
CA THR A 39 -21.70 -16.91 -0.27
C THR A 39 -22.12 -17.54 -1.59
N ALA A 40 -21.36 -17.34 -2.66
CA ALA A 40 -21.59 -17.96 -3.97
C ALA A 40 -21.49 -19.49 -3.93
N LEU A 41 -20.77 -20.05 -2.96
CA LEU A 41 -20.66 -21.50 -2.79
C LEU A 41 -21.90 -22.12 -2.15
N GLY A 42 -22.83 -21.33 -1.64
CA GLY A 42 -24.03 -21.79 -0.96
C GLY A 42 -23.77 -22.37 0.44
N PRO A 43 -24.75 -23.02 1.03
CA PRO A 43 -24.61 -23.62 2.37
C PRO A 43 -23.77 -24.89 2.34
N VAL A 44 -23.27 -25.28 3.51
CA VAL A 44 -22.50 -26.53 3.67
C VAL A 44 -23.42 -27.72 3.32
N PRO A 45 -23.00 -28.66 2.43
CA PRO A 45 -23.80 -29.83 2.10
C PRO A 45 -24.00 -30.72 3.33
N ALA A 46 -25.24 -31.23 3.49
CA ALA A 46 -25.63 -32.02 4.67
C ALA A 46 -25.61 -33.53 4.42
N GLY A 47 -25.25 -34.01 3.25
CA GLY A 47 -25.49 -35.38 2.87
C GLY A 47 -24.23 -36.20 2.58
N ASN A 48 -23.84 -36.25 1.34
CA ASN A 48 -22.82 -37.17 0.82
C ASN A 48 -21.40 -36.71 1.22
N PRO A 49 -20.54 -37.61 1.79
CA PRO A 49 -19.15 -37.28 2.12
C PRO A 49 -18.34 -36.74 0.93
N GLY A 50 -18.55 -37.20 -0.29
CA GLY A 50 -17.90 -36.73 -1.50
C GLY A 50 -18.26 -35.28 -1.83
N GLU A 51 -19.50 -34.88 -1.65
CA GLU A 51 -19.96 -33.52 -1.82
C GLU A 51 -19.33 -32.58 -0.77
N LEU A 52 -19.21 -33.05 0.47
CA LEU A 52 -18.58 -32.31 1.54
C LEU A 52 -17.12 -32.09 1.27
N GLU A 53 -16.38 -33.09 0.83
CA GLU A 53 -14.97 -32.95 0.46
C GLU A 53 -14.76 -31.97 -0.69
N ALA A 54 -15.61 -32.04 -1.72
CA ALA A 54 -15.58 -31.11 -2.84
C ALA A 54 -15.88 -29.69 -2.38
N TYR A 55 -16.82 -29.50 -1.46
CA TYR A 55 -17.16 -28.20 -0.89
C TYR A 55 -16.00 -27.62 -0.09
N ILE A 56 -15.36 -28.43 0.76
CA ILE A 56 -14.18 -28.03 1.54
C ILE A 56 -13.04 -27.60 0.59
N ALA A 57 -12.80 -28.37 -0.48
CA ALA A 57 -11.78 -28.01 -1.47
C ALA A 57 -12.06 -26.65 -2.12
N ARG A 58 -13.30 -26.33 -2.40
CA ARG A 58 -13.70 -25.00 -2.92
C ARG A 58 -13.49 -23.90 -1.88
N LEU A 59 -13.83 -24.15 -0.62
CA LEU A 59 -13.56 -23.20 0.46
C LEU A 59 -12.07 -22.91 0.60
N GLU A 60 -11.23 -23.93 0.53
CA GLU A 60 -9.79 -23.78 0.60
C GLU A 60 -9.23 -22.93 -0.55
N LYS A 61 -9.76 -23.13 -1.77
CA LYS A 61 -9.40 -22.29 -2.93
C LYS A 61 -9.80 -20.84 -2.74
N VAL A 62 -10.99 -20.60 -2.19
CA VAL A 62 -11.44 -19.25 -1.85
C VAL A 62 -10.50 -18.62 -0.81
N GLY A 63 -10.10 -19.38 0.20
CA GLY A 63 -9.13 -18.92 1.21
C GLY A 63 -7.80 -18.52 0.61
N GLN A 64 -7.28 -19.31 -0.34
CA GLN A 64 -6.04 -18.99 -1.05
C GLN A 64 -6.19 -17.73 -1.90
N ALA A 65 -7.32 -17.58 -2.59
CA ALA A 65 -7.60 -16.38 -3.39
C ALA A 65 -7.71 -15.14 -2.49
N MET A 66 -8.35 -15.25 -1.33
CA MET A 66 -8.44 -14.16 -0.36
C MET A 66 -7.06 -13.75 0.16
N GLU A 67 -6.19 -14.72 0.41
CA GLU A 67 -4.84 -14.45 0.86
C GLU A 67 -4.04 -13.66 -0.20
N PHE A 68 -4.15 -14.05 -1.46
CA PHE A 68 -3.53 -13.35 -2.57
C PHE A 68 -4.03 -11.90 -2.66
N VAL A 69 -5.35 -11.69 -2.63
CA VAL A 69 -5.95 -10.36 -2.71
C VAL A 69 -5.56 -9.51 -1.51
N SER A 70 -5.56 -10.09 -0.31
CA SER A 70 -5.14 -9.41 0.92
C SER A 70 -3.70 -8.92 0.85
N ARG A 71 -2.79 -9.75 0.34
CA ARG A 71 -1.37 -9.36 0.15
C ARG A 71 -1.24 -8.21 -0.83
N ALA A 72 -1.94 -8.28 -1.97
CA ALA A 72 -1.87 -7.23 -2.98
C ALA A 72 -2.31 -5.87 -2.43
N TYR A 73 -3.43 -5.82 -1.71
CA TYR A 73 -3.93 -4.59 -1.11
C TYR A 73 -3.08 -4.12 0.07
N SER A 74 -2.59 -5.03 0.91
CA SER A 74 -1.69 -4.69 2.02
C SER A 74 -0.37 -4.11 1.51
N ASP A 75 0.17 -4.67 0.43
CA ASP A 75 1.41 -4.18 -0.20
C ASP A 75 1.21 -2.78 -0.80
N ALA A 76 0.06 -2.53 -1.41
CA ALA A 76 -0.27 -1.20 -1.92
C ALA A 76 -0.34 -0.16 -0.80
N LEU A 77 -0.96 -0.49 0.33
CA LEU A 77 -1.03 0.38 1.50
C LEU A 77 0.36 0.62 2.10
N ARG A 78 1.16 -0.43 2.22
CA ARG A 78 2.54 -0.33 2.69
C ARG A 78 3.40 0.54 1.78
N GLY A 79 3.23 0.41 0.47
CA GLY A 79 3.92 1.25 -0.51
C GLY A 79 3.62 2.73 -0.32
N SER A 80 2.36 3.09 -0.07
CA SER A 80 1.96 4.46 0.23
C SER A 80 2.58 4.98 1.53
N GLN A 81 2.62 4.16 2.58
CA GLN A 81 3.24 4.51 3.86
C GLN A 81 4.76 4.67 3.73
N LYS A 82 5.38 3.82 2.91
CA LYS A 82 6.82 3.90 2.63
C LYS A 82 7.20 5.23 1.99
N LEU A 83 6.39 5.76 1.09
CA LEU A 83 6.63 7.08 0.48
C LEU A 83 6.64 8.19 1.52
N ALA A 84 5.73 8.16 2.49
CA ALA A 84 5.71 9.12 3.59
C ALA A 84 7.00 9.06 4.42
N ASN A 85 7.46 7.86 4.72
CA ASN A 85 8.70 7.65 5.47
C ASN A 85 9.92 8.11 4.68
N GLU A 86 9.96 7.86 3.37
CA GLU A 86 11.05 8.33 2.50
C GLU A 86 11.15 9.85 2.47
N LEU A 87 10.01 10.55 2.41
CA LEU A 87 10.00 12.01 2.46
C LEU A 87 10.58 12.54 3.77
N ILE A 88 10.20 11.94 4.89
CA ILE A 88 10.75 12.29 6.21
C ILE A 88 12.27 12.08 6.24
N MET A 89 12.73 10.95 5.71
CA MET A 89 14.15 10.61 5.67
C MET A 89 14.94 11.58 4.79
N LEU A 90 14.42 11.95 3.63
CA LEU A 90 15.08 12.89 2.73
C LEU A 90 15.18 14.28 3.35
N ARG A 91 14.14 14.76 4.04
CA ARG A 91 14.18 16.03 4.77
C ARG A 91 15.20 16.00 5.90
N SER A 92 15.22 14.91 6.66
CA SER A 92 16.19 14.72 7.74
C SER A 92 17.62 14.73 7.21
N GLU A 93 17.86 14.08 6.08
CA GLU A 93 19.18 14.06 5.42
C GLU A 93 19.60 15.46 4.95
N ALA A 94 18.67 16.21 4.36
CA ALA A 94 18.92 17.59 3.96
C ALA A 94 19.28 18.46 5.17
N ASP A 95 18.57 18.32 6.28
CA ASP A 95 18.83 19.06 7.51
C ASP A 95 20.18 18.67 8.13
N GLN A 96 20.52 17.37 8.13
CA GLN A 96 21.80 16.90 8.67
C GLN A 96 23.00 17.45 7.90
N HIS A 97 22.88 17.58 6.58
CA HIS A 97 23.92 18.12 5.72
C HIS A 97 23.82 19.63 5.55
N GLN A 98 22.89 20.28 6.27
CA GLN A 98 22.68 21.73 6.23
C GLN A 98 22.47 22.24 4.79
N LEU A 99 21.80 21.45 3.97
CA LEU A 99 21.50 21.82 2.60
C LEU A 99 20.29 22.76 2.57
N THR A 100 20.55 24.04 2.34
CA THR A 100 19.52 25.05 2.15
C THR A 100 19.51 25.45 0.68
N ASP A 101 18.52 24.98 -0.05
CA ASP A 101 18.39 25.26 -1.47
C ASP A 101 16.92 25.53 -1.78
N GLN A 102 16.68 26.60 -2.51
CA GLN A 102 15.32 27.04 -2.83
C GLN A 102 14.58 26.02 -3.71
N GLN A 103 15.28 25.40 -4.65
CA GLN A 103 14.67 24.39 -5.53
C GLN A 103 14.35 23.11 -4.77
N LEU A 104 15.23 22.70 -3.85
CA LEU A 104 14.98 21.55 -2.98
C LEU A 104 13.76 21.80 -2.08
N SER A 105 13.68 22.98 -1.48
CA SER A 105 12.53 23.39 -0.67
C SER A 105 11.24 23.40 -1.47
N ALA A 106 11.28 23.84 -2.74
CA ALA A 106 10.11 23.81 -3.63
C ALA A 106 9.68 22.38 -3.95
N LEU A 107 10.61 21.45 -4.18
CA LEU A 107 10.31 20.04 -4.40
C LEU A 107 9.65 19.41 -3.17
N PHE A 108 10.17 19.69 -1.97
CA PHE A 108 9.58 19.20 -0.73
C PHE A 108 8.18 19.78 -0.49
N ALA A 109 7.94 21.05 -0.83
CA ALA A 109 6.63 21.66 -0.71
C ALA A 109 5.60 20.99 -1.62
N VAL A 110 5.97 20.66 -2.86
CA VAL A 110 5.12 19.91 -3.79
C VAL A 110 4.84 18.52 -3.26
N ALA A 111 5.85 17.84 -2.72
CA ALA A 111 5.68 16.52 -2.12
C ALA A 111 4.68 16.56 -0.95
N ASP A 112 4.76 17.56 -0.09
CA ASP A 112 3.79 17.75 1.01
C ASP A 112 2.37 17.91 0.50
N GLN A 113 2.17 18.70 -0.55
CA GLN A 113 0.85 18.89 -1.15
C GLN A 113 0.29 17.58 -1.70
N LEU A 114 1.12 16.79 -2.37
CA LEU A 114 0.72 15.50 -2.93
C LEU A 114 0.42 14.48 -1.82
N MET A 115 1.17 14.52 -0.72
CA MET A 115 0.95 13.64 0.43
C MET A 115 -0.41 13.88 1.10
N GLN A 116 -0.96 15.09 1.01
CA GLN A 116 -2.24 15.46 1.60
C GLN A 116 -3.43 15.12 0.70
N ARG A 117 -3.21 14.76 -0.55
CA ARG A 117 -4.29 14.36 -1.44
C ARG A 117 -4.87 13.00 -1.05
N SER A 118 -6.17 12.87 -1.22
CA SER A 118 -6.90 11.61 -1.01
C SER A 118 -7.76 11.33 -2.25
N PRO A 119 -7.49 10.27 -3.02
CA PRO A 119 -6.41 9.29 -2.83
C PRO A 119 -5.03 9.88 -3.14
N ARG A 120 -4.02 9.33 -2.46
CA ARG A 120 -2.63 9.79 -2.61
C ARG A 120 -2.05 9.35 -3.95
N PRO A 121 -1.49 10.29 -4.77
CA PRO A 121 -0.95 9.95 -6.10
C PRO A 121 0.43 9.27 -5.97
N THR A 122 0.44 7.98 -5.73
CA THR A 122 1.65 7.21 -5.40
C THR A 122 2.69 7.22 -6.52
N GLU A 123 2.27 7.13 -7.78
CA GLU A 123 3.19 7.14 -8.92
C GLU A 123 3.88 8.49 -9.07
N THR A 124 3.12 9.58 -8.98
CA THR A 124 3.66 10.94 -9.04
C THR A 124 4.60 11.22 -7.86
N LEU A 125 4.21 10.79 -6.66
CA LEU A 125 5.04 10.92 -5.46
C LEU A 125 6.34 10.14 -5.59
N THR A 126 6.31 8.92 -6.11
CA THR A 126 7.50 8.11 -6.33
C THR A 126 8.48 8.83 -7.24
N ALA A 127 8.01 9.34 -8.37
CA ALA A 127 8.83 10.09 -9.32
C ALA A 127 9.41 11.36 -8.68
N LEU A 128 8.59 12.09 -7.90
CA LEU A 128 9.01 13.32 -7.23
C LEU A 128 10.06 13.04 -6.15
N LEU A 129 9.89 12.00 -5.35
CA LEU A 129 10.85 11.62 -4.32
C LEU A 129 12.17 11.12 -4.93
N ASP A 130 12.11 10.43 -6.06
CA ASP A 130 13.32 10.06 -6.81
C ASP A 130 14.06 11.30 -7.31
N ALA A 131 13.34 12.31 -7.80
CA ALA A 131 13.91 13.59 -8.19
C ALA A 131 14.53 14.32 -7.00
N CYS A 132 13.87 14.32 -5.85
CA CYS A 132 14.41 14.91 -4.61
C CYS A 132 15.70 14.21 -4.19
N ARG A 133 15.72 12.88 -4.25
CA ARG A 133 16.90 12.08 -3.88
C ARG A 133 18.07 12.37 -4.80
N TYR A 134 17.83 12.41 -6.09
CA TYR A 134 18.84 12.72 -7.09
C TYR A 134 19.39 14.13 -6.88
N TYR A 135 18.51 15.12 -6.71
CA TYR A 135 18.89 16.52 -6.52
C TYR A 135 19.66 16.71 -5.22
N LEU A 136 19.24 16.06 -4.15
CA LEU A 136 19.93 16.07 -2.86
C LEU A 136 21.35 15.51 -2.99
N SER A 137 21.54 14.40 -3.68
CA SER A 137 22.85 13.80 -3.94
C SER A 137 23.73 14.73 -4.75
N TRP A 138 23.15 15.38 -5.75
CA TRP A 138 23.88 16.36 -6.56
C TRP A 138 24.34 17.57 -5.73
N LEU A 139 23.45 18.11 -4.91
CA LEU A 139 23.78 19.23 -4.02
C LEU A 139 24.88 18.86 -3.01
N ALA A 140 24.83 17.67 -2.45
CA ALA A 140 25.82 17.21 -1.48
C ALA A 140 27.22 17.09 -2.09
N GLY A 141 27.32 16.90 -3.40
CA GLY A 141 28.57 16.86 -4.14
C GLY A 141 29.08 18.22 -4.61
N GLN A 142 28.31 19.31 -4.44
CA GLN A 142 28.70 20.64 -4.92
C GLN A 142 29.47 21.43 -3.87
N PRO A 143 30.62 22.03 -4.22
CA PRO A 143 31.30 22.94 -3.32
C PRO A 143 30.44 24.18 -3.03
N GLY A 144 30.24 24.50 -1.75
CA GLY A 144 29.46 25.66 -1.32
C GLY A 144 27.94 25.45 -1.25
N ALA A 145 27.43 24.25 -1.55
CA ALA A 145 26.02 23.91 -1.39
C ALA A 145 25.65 23.77 0.08
N ARG A 146 26.57 23.41 0.94
CA ARG A 146 26.40 23.45 2.39
C ARG A 146 26.40 24.91 2.83
N GLY A 147 25.39 25.29 3.61
CA GLY A 147 25.34 26.62 4.17
C GLY A 147 26.66 26.94 4.81
N THR A 148 27.33 27.97 4.31
CA THR A 148 28.58 28.45 4.90
C THR A 148 28.27 28.93 6.30
N VAL A 149 28.79 28.22 7.28
CA VAL A 149 28.86 28.70 8.64
C VAL A 149 30.07 29.64 8.66
N ASP A 150 29.79 30.91 8.49
CA ASP A 150 30.79 31.93 8.81
C ASP A 150 30.83 32.16 10.29
#